data_b96a4b9e86894a0f317428fd6a6caf8a
#
_entry.id   b96a4b9e86894a0f317428fd6a6caf8a
#
_cell.length_a   1.000
_cell.length_b   1.000
_cell.length_c   1.000
_cell.angle_alpha   90.00
_cell.angle_beta   90.00
_cell.angle_gamma   90.00
#
_symmetry.space_group_name_H-M   'P 1'
#
loop_
_entity.id
_entity.type
_entity.pdbx_description
1 polymer ?
#
loop_
_entity_poly.entity_id
_entity_poly.type
_entity_poly.pdbx_seq_one_letter_code
_entity_poly.pdbx_strand_id
1 'polypeptide(L)'
;TKTTIFTSLQKFDGNGFRFLLPHEYVQMAGRAGRRGIDTQGLVVHANNLFSRNEVPAKTYKHMLTGLPAAIESKFSIHTNLILHLISTGNHSFKDFIGQSMITNDISCSQQTISREIAKFEKDVRDAELHIRTPLDTLERLHAMKTTRANLKQKARKRRHREIATMEESTKFIVQDYDKFIARSKQLMKIRELHNELEHMNSYIDRKVESQMKILLDNNFIETVDGDSKLTLKGRLAINLQEVFSLGMAEVLDANAFDCLDPDEIVSVISCFTNVRLSDDQSVFAIQSIQTNDKVKKVITSIRKTYDKYLDMLALLQMDIVENCAMQYNMCELARDWCQATDEFSCRSILREARLYE
;
A
#
# COMPACT_ATOMS: atom_id res chain seq x y z
N THR A 1 -39.01 -5.78 -0.14
CA THR A 1 -39.00 -7.23 0.21
C THR A 1 -39.24 -7.38 1.70
N LYS A 2 -40.20 -8.25 2.10
CA LYS A 2 -40.52 -8.47 3.51
C LYS A 2 -39.58 -9.45 4.17
N THR A 3 -39.00 -10.38 3.38
CA THR A 3 -38.15 -11.47 3.87
C THR A 3 -36.86 -11.53 3.06
N THR A 4 -35.74 -11.66 3.75
CA THR A 4 -34.44 -11.97 3.16
C THR A 4 -34.03 -13.38 3.59
N ILE A 5 -33.62 -14.22 2.64
CA ILE A 5 -33.19 -15.59 2.90
C ILE A 5 -31.72 -15.74 2.50
N PHE A 6 -30.88 -16.10 3.48
CA PHE A 6 -29.50 -16.46 3.23
C PHE A 6 -29.41 -17.95 2.92
N THR A 7 -29.05 -18.28 1.70
CA THR A 7 -28.79 -19.66 1.26
C THR A 7 -27.37 -20.10 1.61
N SER A 8 -26.45 -19.13 1.79
CA SER A 8 -25.09 -19.29 2.28
C SER A 8 -24.68 -18.07 3.09
N LEU A 9 -23.88 -18.27 4.12
CA LEU A 9 -23.24 -17.20 4.89
C LEU A 9 -21.77 -16.99 4.48
N GLN A 10 -21.37 -17.54 3.32
CA GLN A 10 -20.08 -17.35 2.73
C GLN A 10 -20.16 -16.52 1.46
N LYS A 11 -19.11 -15.78 1.19
CA LYS A 11 -18.93 -14.92 0.01
C LYS A 11 -17.56 -15.17 -0.59
N PHE A 12 -17.49 -15.16 -1.91
CA PHE A 12 -16.22 -15.10 -2.65
C PHE A 12 -15.68 -13.67 -2.60
N ASP A 13 -14.42 -13.50 -2.17
CA ASP A 13 -13.78 -12.17 -2.00
C ASP A 13 -12.74 -11.82 -3.09
N GLY A 14 -12.66 -12.66 -4.13
CA GLY A 14 -11.69 -12.53 -5.21
C GLY A 14 -10.57 -13.57 -5.13
N ASN A 15 -10.22 -14.04 -3.91
CA ASN A 15 -9.18 -15.05 -3.70
C ASN A 15 -9.74 -16.39 -3.20
N GLY A 16 -10.89 -16.37 -2.50
CA GLY A 16 -11.50 -17.57 -1.95
C GLY A 16 -12.85 -17.32 -1.29
N PHE A 17 -13.48 -18.40 -0.78
CA PHE A 17 -14.70 -18.29 0.00
C PHE A 17 -14.39 -18.01 1.47
N ARG A 18 -14.99 -16.96 2.01
CA ARG A 18 -14.95 -16.61 3.43
C ARG A 18 -16.35 -16.33 3.99
N PHE A 19 -16.50 -16.40 5.30
CA PHE A 19 -17.75 -15.98 5.95
C PHE A 19 -17.97 -14.48 5.81
N LEU A 20 -19.24 -14.08 5.77
CA LEU A 20 -19.65 -12.68 5.74
C LEU A 20 -19.09 -11.92 6.95
N LEU A 21 -18.62 -10.71 6.69
CA LEU A 21 -18.27 -9.76 7.74
C LEU A 21 -19.55 -9.12 8.34
N PRO A 22 -19.50 -8.57 9.57
CA PRO A 22 -20.67 -7.99 10.22
C PRO A 22 -21.42 -6.97 9.38
N HIS A 23 -20.72 -6.05 8.73
CA HIS A 23 -21.30 -5.02 7.89
C HIS A 23 -21.92 -5.58 6.61
N GLU A 24 -21.33 -6.62 6.00
CA GLU A 24 -21.90 -7.29 4.81
C GLU A 24 -23.19 -8.00 5.19
N TYR A 25 -23.19 -8.71 6.31
CA TYR A 25 -24.38 -9.35 6.83
C TYR A 25 -25.51 -8.34 7.11
N VAL A 26 -25.22 -7.27 7.85
CA VAL A 26 -26.22 -6.23 8.18
C VAL A 26 -26.75 -5.56 6.92
N GLN A 27 -25.91 -5.28 5.92
CA GLN A 27 -26.32 -4.68 4.65
C GLN A 27 -27.28 -5.60 3.87
N MET A 28 -27.02 -6.89 3.86
CA MET A 28 -27.87 -7.88 3.18
C MET A 28 -29.17 -8.14 3.98
N ALA A 29 -29.04 -8.36 5.29
CA ALA A 29 -30.18 -8.57 6.19
C ALA A 29 -31.11 -7.35 6.24
N GLY A 30 -30.56 -6.13 6.19
CA GLY A 30 -31.31 -4.87 6.15
C GLY A 30 -32.16 -4.66 4.88
N ARG A 31 -32.12 -5.58 3.92
CA ARG A 31 -33.06 -5.62 2.79
C ARG A 31 -34.41 -6.24 3.16
N ALA A 32 -34.54 -6.86 4.32
CA ALA A 32 -35.79 -7.37 4.86
C ALA A 32 -36.63 -6.22 5.45
N GLY A 33 -37.87 -6.12 5.04
CA GLY A 33 -38.80 -5.06 5.45
C GLY A 33 -38.66 -3.78 4.63
N ARG A 34 -39.76 -3.06 4.47
CA ARG A 34 -39.83 -1.77 3.79
C ARG A 34 -40.10 -0.67 4.80
N ARG A 35 -39.15 0.30 4.86
CA ARG A 35 -39.29 1.43 5.78
C ARG A 35 -40.61 2.18 5.56
N GLY A 36 -41.35 2.43 6.64
CA GLY A 36 -42.61 3.13 6.63
C GLY A 36 -43.82 2.30 6.16
N ILE A 37 -43.62 1.03 5.75
CA ILE A 37 -44.69 0.12 5.29
C ILE A 37 -44.78 -1.12 6.16
N ASP A 38 -43.64 -1.80 6.39
CA ASP A 38 -43.59 -3.03 7.19
C ASP A 38 -43.14 -2.72 8.62
N THR A 39 -43.80 -3.29 9.59
CA THR A 39 -43.45 -3.17 11.02
C THR A 39 -42.29 -4.07 11.40
N GLN A 40 -42.08 -5.16 10.65
CA GLN A 40 -41.01 -6.14 10.88
C GLN A 40 -40.48 -6.69 9.55
N GLY A 41 -39.16 -6.87 9.46
CA GLY A 41 -38.52 -7.64 8.40
C GLY A 41 -38.11 -9.01 8.93
N LEU A 42 -38.25 -10.04 8.11
CA LEU A 42 -37.87 -11.41 8.46
C LEU A 42 -36.55 -11.78 7.76
N VAL A 43 -35.60 -12.28 8.53
CA VAL A 43 -34.33 -12.81 8.01
C VAL A 43 -34.24 -14.30 8.33
N VAL A 44 -34.08 -15.11 7.30
CA VAL A 44 -34.04 -16.58 7.40
C VAL A 44 -32.63 -17.05 6.99
N HIS A 45 -32.00 -17.85 7.82
CA HIS A 45 -30.73 -18.51 7.49
C HIS A 45 -31.04 -19.97 7.10
N ALA A 46 -30.94 -20.24 5.80
CA ALA A 46 -31.26 -21.57 5.21
C ALA A 46 -29.96 -22.29 4.74
N ASN A 47 -28.81 -21.95 5.32
CA ASN A 47 -27.50 -22.47 4.92
C ASN A 47 -27.38 -24.01 5.04
N ASN A 48 -28.10 -24.63 5.96
CA ASN A 48 -28.11 -26.11 6.08
C ASN A 48 -28.84 -26.84 4.94
N LEU A 49 -29.67 -26.11 4.16
CA LEU A 49 -30.40 -26.67 3.02
C LEU A 49 -29.55 -26.67 1.74
N PHE A 50 -28.61 -25.71 1.61
CA PHE A 50 -27.86 -25.45 0.37
C PHE A 50 -26.37 -25.71 0.51
N SER A 51 -25.85 -25.77 1.74
CA SER A 51 -24.44 -26.02 2.04
C SER A 51 -24.32 -26.93 3.26
N ARG A 52 -23.37 -27.89 3.20
CA ARG A 52 -23.04 -28.74 4.35
C ARG A 52 -22.02 -28.12 5.30
N ASN A 53 -21.60 -26.89 5.02
CA ASN A 53 -20.60 -26.20 5.85
C ASN A 53 -21.28 -25.63 7.10
N GLU A 54 -20.95 -26.23 8.24
CA GLU A 54 -21.36 -25.70 9.54
C GLU A 54 -20.64 -24.37 9.80
N VAL A 55 -21.40 -23.37 10.25
CA VAL A 55 -20.84 -22.09 10.67
C VAL A 55 -20.44 -22.20 12.14
N PRO A 56 -19.17 -22.02 12.49
CA PRO A 56 -18.74 -22.04 13.89
C PRO A 56 -19.50 -21.01 14.73
N ALA A 57 -19.96 -21.39 15.91
CA ALA A 57 -20.77 -20.52 16.78
C ALA A 57 -20.12 -19.15 17.05
N LYS A 58 -18.79 -19.10 17.20
CA LYS A 58 -18.01 -17.87 17.38
C LYS A 58 -18.10 -16.96 16.14
N THR A 59 -17.96 -17.53 14.96
CA THR A 59 -18.06 -16.81 13.67
C THR A 59 -19.48 -16.29 13.48
N TYR A 60 -20.48 -17.12 13.76
CA TYR A 60 -21.88 -16.74 13.67
C TYR A 60 -22.21 -15.58 14.60
N LYS A 61 -21.78 -15.66 15.87
CA LYS A 61 -21.95 -14.57 16.85
C LYS A 61 -21.26 -13.29 16.37
N HIS A 62 -20.03 -13.38 15.90
CA HIS A 62 -19.28 -12.22 15.38
C HIS A 62 -19.99 -11.57 14.20
N MET A 63 -20.48 -12.36 13.25
CA MET A 63 -21.22 -11.87 12.08
C MET A 63 -22.50 -11.10 12.48
N LEU A 64 -23.24 -11.61 13.48
CA LEU A 64 -24.50 -11.01 13.92
C LEU A 64 -24.31 -9.77 14.82
N THR A 65 -23.30 -9.75 15.66
CA THR A 65 -23.12 -8.73 16.72
C THR A 65 -21.80 -7.98 16.65
N GLY A 66 -20.97 -8.27 15.66
CA GLY A 66 -19.68 -7.58 15.47
C GLY A 66 -19.89 -6.13 15.00
N LEU A 67 -18.92 -5.30 15.32
CA LEU A 67 -18.88 -3.93 14.81
C LEU A 67 -18.51 -3.94 13.33
N PRO A 68 -19.05 -3.01 12.53
CA PRO A 68 -18.61 -2.81 11.16
C PRO A 68 -17.12 -2.42 11.15
N ALA A 69 -16.44 -2.74 10.05
CA ALA A 69 -15.06 -2.29 9.86
C ALA A 69 -15.03 -0.74 9.91
N ALA A 70 -14.02 -0.21 10.57
CA ALA A 70 -13.76 1.22 10.56
C ALA A 70 -13.44 1.67 9.12
N ILE A 71 -13.87 2.88 8.78
CA ILE A 71 -13.46 3.52 7.53
C ILE A 71 -12.03 3.97 7.70
N GLU A 72 -11.13 3.38 6.90
CA GLU A 72 -9.72 3.75 6.86
C GLU A 72 -9.42 4.54 5.60
N SER A 73 -8.53 5.50 5.70
CA SER A 73 -8.08 6.26 4.53
C SER A 73 -7.30 5.35 3.57
N LYS A 74 -7.67 5.38 2.30
CA LYS A 74 -6.89 4.81 1.20
C LYS A 74 -6.13 5.88 0.43
N PHE A 75 -6.07 7.08 0.97
CA PHE A 75 -5.36 8.19 0.37
C PHE A 75 -3.86 7.86 0.28
N SER A 76 -3.32 7.99 -0.92
CA SER A 76 -1.89 7.80 -1.20
C SER A 76 -1.32 9.02 -1.90
N ILE A 77 -0.10 9.39 -1.54
CA ILE A 77 0.64 10.49 -2.18
C ILE A 77 1.42 9.87 -3.34
N HIS A 78 0.95 10.09 -4.56
CA HIS A 78 1.53 9.56 -5.79
C HIS A 78 1.78 10.66 -6.83
N THR A 79 2.60 10.37 -7.84
CA THR A 79 3.06 11.34 -8.85
C THR A 79 1.92 12.04 -9.57
N ASN A 80 0.87 11.31 -9.94
CA ASN A 80 -0.28 11.88 -10.67
C ASN A 80 -1.04 12.90 -9.81
N LEU A 81 -1.20 12.64 -8.49
CA LEU A 81 -1.78 13.62 -7.57
C LEU A 81 -0.97 14.92 -7.56
N ILE A 82 0.36 14.83 -7.48
CA ILE A 82 1.24 16.01 -7.47
C ILE A 82 1.12 16.78 -8.78
N LEU A 83 1.13 16.10 -9.92
CA LEU A 83 0.94 16.74 -11.23
C LEU A 83 -0.41 17.47 -11.32
N HIS A 84 -1.49 16.86 -10.84
CA HIS A 84 -2.81 17.50 -10.80
C HIS A 84 -2.83 18.75 -9.90
N LEU A 85 -2.22 18.69 -8.72
CA LEU A 85 -2.14 19.86 -7.83
C LEU A 85 -1.37 21.01 -8.47
N ILE A 86 -0.24 20.72 -9.13
CA ILE A 86 0.50 21.74 -9.89
C ILE A 86 -0.37 22.32 -11.02
N SER A 87 -1.14 21.49 -11.74
CA SER A 87 -1.99 21.93 -12.83
C SER A 87 -3.10 22.91 -12.40
N THR A 88 -3.59 22.75 -11.17
CA THR A 88 -4.62 23.63 -10.57
C THR A 88 -4.06 24.88 -9.92
N GLY A 89 -2.74 25.08 -9.94
CA GLY A 89 -2.06 26.20 -9.27
C GLY A 89 -2.04 26.06 -7.74
N ASN A 90 -2.35 24.88 -7.21
CA ASN A 90 -2.27 24.63 -5.77
C ASN A 90 -0.85 24.17 -5.43
N HIS A 91 -0.02 25.10 -4.99
CA HIS A 91 1.37 24.82 -4.59
C HIS A 91 1.52 24.42 -3.12
N SER A 92 0.44 24.50 -2.34
CA SER A 92 0.45 24.06 -0.95
C SER A 92 0.00 22.59 -0.83
N PHE A 93 0.88 21.67 -1.22
CA PHE A 93 0.62 20.22 -1.11
C PHE A 93 0.27 19.81 0.33
N LYS A 94 0.93 20.44 1.31
CA LYS A 94 0.73 20.16 2.73
C LYS A 94 -0.68 20.54 3.20
N ASP A 95 -1.20 21.68 2.76
CA ASP A 95 -2.56 22.09 3.12
C ASP A 95 -3.61 21.19 2.47
N PHE A 96 -3.41 20.81 1.22
CA PHE A 96 -4.29 19.88 0.54
C PHE A 96 -4.32 18.51 1.25
N ILE A 97 -3.14 17.92 1.50
CA ILE A 97 -3.02 16.64 2.18
C ILE A 97 -3.53 16.75 3.63
N GLY A 98 -3.31 17.91 4.27
CA GLY A 98 -3.79 18.20 5.62
C GLY A 98 -5.31 18.14 5.80
N GLN A 99 -6.08 18.27 4.73
CA GLN A 99 -7.54 18.13 4.72
C GLN A 99 -8.00 16.67 4.52
N SER A 100 -7.09 15.74 4.30
CA SER A 100 -7.40 14.32 4.10
C SER A 100 -7.51 13.55 5.41
N MET A 101 -8.17 12.39 5.38
CA MET A 101 -8.28 11.50 6.55
C MET A 101 -6.93 10.97 7.03
N ILE A 102 -5.91 10.89 6.16
CA ILE A 102 -4.57 10.41 6.54
C ILE A 102 -3.95 11.29 7.64
N THR A 103 -4.20 12.59 7.62
CA THR A 103 -3.71 13.50 8.67
C THR A 103 -4.36 13.22 10.02
N ASN A 104 -5.63 12.86 10.02
CA ASN A 104 -6.34 12.43 11.23
C ASN A 104 -5.74 11.12 11.79
N ASP A 105 -5.49 10.15 10.93
CA ASP A 105 -4.92 8.85 11.31
C ASP A 105 -3.49 9.03 11.86
N ILE A 106 -2.68 9.87 11.21
CA ILE A 106 -1.35 10.26 11.70
C ILE A 106 -1.46 10.94 13.08
N SER A 107 -2.36 11.90 13.24
CA SER A 107 -2.54 12.62 14.52
C SER A 107 -2.99 11.69 15.65
N CYS A 108 -3.89 10.76 15.40
CA CYS A 108 -4.31 9.75 16.38
C CYS A 108 -3.16 8.85 16.79
N SER A 109 -2.35 8.40 15.81
CA SER A 109 -1.17 7.58 16.06
C SER A 109 -0.11 8.34 16.87
N GLN A 110 0.16 9.60 16.53
CA GLN A 110 1.06 10.49 17.26
C GLN A 110 0.64 10.69 18.72
N GLN A 111 -0.65 10.90 18.97
CA GLN A 111 -1.19 11.01 20.32
C GLN A 111 -1.01 9.72 21.12
N THR A 112 -1.20 8.58 20.48
CA THR A 112 -1.01 7.27 21.10
C THR A 112 0.45 7.05 21.50
N ILE A 113 1.38 7.27 20.58
CA ILE A 113 2.82 7.17 20.83
C ILE A 113 3.25 8.17 21.91
N SER A 114 2.77 9.41 21.86
CA SER A 114 3.10 10.43 22.88
C SER A 114 2.63 10.02 24.30
N ARG A 115 1.46 9.37 24.40
CA ARG A 115 0.98 8.82 25.70
C ARG A 115 1.86 7.66 26.17
N GLU A 116 2.30 6.81 25.27
CA GLU A 116 3.22 5.70 25.61
C GLU A 116 4.57 6.23 26.07
N ILE A 117 5.14 7.22 25.38
CA ILE A 117 6.37 7.89 25.80
C ILE A 117 6.23 8.45 27.22
N ALA A 118 5.18 9.22 27.47
CA ALA A 118 4.92 9.81 28.79
C ALA A 118 4.79 8.74 29.90
N LYS A 119 4.19 7.58 29.59
CA LYS A 119 4.12 6.45 30.53
C LYS A 119 5.50 5.87 30.81
N PHE A 120 6.29 5.55 29.78
CA PHE A 120 7.64 5.02 29.96
C PHE A 120 8.57 6.00 30.66
N GLU A 121 8.47 7.30 30.39
CA GLU A 121 9.24 8.33 31.11
C GLU A 121 8.88 8.40 32.60
N LYS A 122 7.59 8.22 32.93
CA LYS A 122 7.17 8.11 34.33
C LYS A 122 7.77 6.87 34.98
N ASP A 123 7.68 5.71 34.32
CA ASP A 123 8.22 4.45 34.80
C ASP A 123 9.75 4.54 35.02
N VAL A 124 10.46 5.24 34.14
CA VAL A 124 11.90 5.50 34.28
C VAL A 124 12.18 6.37 35.48
N ARG A 125 11.45 7.48 35.70
CA ARG A 125 11.62 8.36 36.88
C ARG A 125 11.34 7.60 38.16
N ASP A 126 10.26 6.79 38.21
CA ASP A 126 9.91 5.98 39.38
C ASP A 126 11.00 4.93 39.65
N ALA A 127 11.56 4.30 38.61
CA ALA A 127 12.67 3.36 38.78
C ALA A 127 13.95 4.03 39.32
N GLU A 128 14.26 5.25 38.85
CA GLU A 128 15.43 6.02 39.34
C GLU A 128 15.34 6.36 40.82
N LEU A 129 14.16 6.68 41.34
CA LEU A 129 13.95 6.91 42.80
C LEU A 129 14.25 5.69 43.67
N HIS A 130 14.18 4.48 43.07
CA HIS A 130 14.41 3.23 43.81
C HIS A 130 15.83 2.66 43.62
N ILE A 131 16.70 3.32 42.82
CA ILE A 131 18.10 2.98 42.66
C ILE A 131 18.93 3.78 43.67
N ARG A 132 19.65 3.08 44.54
CA ARG A 132 20.48 3.66 45.60
C ARG A 132 21.93 3.80 45.18
N THR A 133 22.38 2.97 44.25
CA THR A 133 23.75 2.96 43.71
C THR A 133 23.90 4.06 42.67
N PRO A 134 24.97 4.85 42.68
CA PRO A 134 25.22 5.87 41.63
C PRO A 134 25.15 5.26 40.25
N LEU A 135 24.48 5.95 39.28
CA LEU A 135 24.28 5.47 37.94
C LEU A 135 25.59 5.22 37.19
N ASP A 136 26.60 6.08 37.37
CA ASP A 136 27.95 5.90 36.79
C ASP A 136 28.61 4.57 37.19
N THR A 137 28.37 4.15 38.44
CA THR A 137 28.88 2.88 38.94
C THR A 137 28.16 1.70 38.30
N LEU A 138 26.84 1.80 38.10
CA LEU A 138 26.05 0.78 37.37
C LEU A 138 26.37 0.73 35.90
N GLU A 139 26.63 1.86 35.26
CA GLU A 139 27.08 1.94 33.86
C GLU A 139 28.44 1.26 33.68
N ARG A 140 29.39 1.53 34.59
CA ARG A 140 30.71 0.86 34.58
C ARG A 140 30.56 -0.65 34.76
N LEU A 141 29.70 -1.09 35.69
CA LEU A 141 29.44 -2.51 35.89
C LEU A 141 28.81 -3.13 34.63
N HIS A 142 27.86 -2.45 34.01
CA HIS A 142 27.22 -2.89 32.76
C HIS A 142 28.22 -3.03 31.63
N ALA A 143 29.06 -2.02 31.39
CA ALA A 143 30.10 -2.05 30.39
C ALA A 143 31.10 -3.20 30.64
N MET A 144 31.46 -3.44 31.91
CA MET A 144 32.34 -4.56 32.26
C MET A 144 31.71 -5.91 32.02
N LYS A 145 30.42 -6.09 32.33
CA LYS A 145 29.67 -7.33 32.08
C LYS A 145 29.48 -7.60 30.58
N THR A 146 29.17 -6.58 29.80
CA THR A 146 28.92 -6.69 28.35
C THR A 146 30.21 -6.99 27.59
N THR A 147 31.30 -6.27 27.87
CA THR A 147 32.59 -6.47 27.21
C THR A 147 33.28 -7.78 27.59
N ARG A 148 32.92 -8.38 28.75
CA ARG A 148 33.49 -9.64 29.22
C ARG A 148 33.32 -10.80 28.21
N ALA A 149 32.20 -10.83 27.49
CA ALA A 149 31.92 -11.90 26.52
C ALA A 149 32.96 -11.96 25.38
N ASN A 150 33.51 -10.83 24.98
CA ASN A 150 34.39 -10.68 23.83
C ASN A 150 35.89 -10.78 24.20
N LEU A 151 36.23 -11.02 25.47
CA LEU A 151 37.62 -11.05 25.95
C LEU A 151 38.25 -12.47 25.88
N LYS A 152 39.57 -12.54 25.60
CA LYS A 152 40.34 -13.78 25.68
C LYS A 152 40.41 -14.27 27.13
N GLN A 153 40.64 -15.58 27.33
CA GLN A 153 40.51 -16.28 28.62
C GLN A 153 41.21 -15.56 29.82
N LYS A 154 42.45 -15.08 29.67
CA LYS A 154 43.21 -14.41 30.73
C LYS A 154 42.58 -13.06 31.13
N ALA A 155 42.21 -12.26 30.13
CA ALA A 155 41.52 -10.96 30.32
C ALA A 155 40.12 -11.16 30.91
N ARG A 156 39.39 -12.21 30.47
CA ARG A 156 38.08 -12.58 31.00
C ARG A 156 38.09 -12.95 32.47
N LYS A 157 39.15 -13.71 32.94
CA LYS A 157 39.32 -14.03 34.37
C LYS A 157 39.63 -12.77 35.18
N ARG A 158 40.49 -11.85 34.65
CA ARG A 158 40.78 -10.57 35.29
C ARG A 158 39.53 -9.73 35.45
N ARG A 159 38.77 -9.56 34.38
CA ARG A 159 37.50 -8.82 34.39
C ARG A 159 36.47 -9.41 35.33
N HIS A 160 36.42 -10.73 35.45
CA HIS A 160 35.52 -11.41 36.40
C HIS A 160 35.86 -11.05 37.87
N ARG A 161 37.16 -10.98 38.22
CA ARG A 161 37.59 -10.58 39.56
C ARG A 161 37.25 -9.11 39.84
N GLU A 162 37.47 -8.22 38.86
CA GLU A 162 37.13 -6.80 38.98
C GLU A 162 35.60 -6.61 39.22
N ILE A 163 34.76 -7.36 38.51
CA ILE A 163 33.30 -7.35 38.69
C ILE A 163 32.96 -7.84 40.11
N ALA A 164 33.52 -8.99 40.55
CA ALA A 164 33.26 -9.54 41.89
C ALA A 164 33.66 -8.55 43.01
N THR A 165 34.85 -7.94 42.91
CA THR A 165 35.30 -6.92 43.88
C THR A 165 34.36 -5.73 43.94
N MET A 166 33.81 -5.29 42.78
CA MET A 166 32.86 -4.18 42.72
C MET A 166 31.52 -4.54 43.30
N GLU A 167 31.05 -5.79 43.08
CA GLU A 167 29.79 -6.32 43.64
C GLU A 167 29.90 -6.51 45.18
N GLU A 168 31.09 -6.89 45.70
CA GLU A 168 31.33 -7.02 47.14
C GLU A 168 31.49 -5.68 47.85
N SER A 169 32.17 -4.70 47.18
CA SER A 169 32.46 -3.39 47.81
C SER A 169 31.27 -2.44 47.84
N THR A 170 30.25 -2.64 47.01
CA THR A 170 29.12 -1.72 46.90
C THR A 170 27.83 -2.37 47.38
N LYS A 171 27.31 -1.87 48.46
CA LYS A 171 26.01 -2.35 49.03
C LYS A 171 24.87 -2.08 48.02
N PHE A 172 24.01 -3.06 47.82
CA PHE A 172 22.83 -3.03 46.92
C PHE A 172 23.11 -3.07 45.41
N ILE A 173 24.35 -3.04 44.95
CA ILE A 173 24.70 -2.95 43.50
C ILE A 173 24.05 -4.06 42.68
N VAL A 174 23.94 -5.28 43.20
CA VAL A 174 23.35 -6.43 42.48
C VAL A 174 21.84 -6.21 42.26
N GLN A 175 21.14 -5.75 43.29
CA GLN A 175 19.68 -5.49 43.20
C GLN A 175 19.40 -4.25 42.30
N ASP A 176 20.22 -3.21 42.45
CA ASP A 176 20.08 -1.99 41.69
C ASP A 176 20.50 -2.18 40.24
N TYR A 177 21.38 -3.15 39.96
CA TYR A 177 21.77 -3.48 38.57
C TYR A 177 20.60 -4.05 37.76
N ASP A 178 19.76 -4.90 38.34
CA ASP A 178 18.57 -5.42 37.64
C ASP A 178 17.57 -4.29 37.32
N LYS A 179 17.39 -3.33 38.24
CA LYS A 179 16.59 -2.14 38.01
C LYS A 179 17.20 -1.24 36.94
N PHE A 180 18.50 -1.08 36.97
CA PHE A 180 19.23 -0.33 35.95
C PHE A 180 19.07 -0.94 34.54
N ILE A 181 19.13 -2.25 34.42
CA ILE A 181 18.91 -2.93 33.14
C ILE A 181 17.46 -2.73 32.68
N ALA A 182 16.46 -2.83 33.56
CA ALA A 182 15.07 -2.56 33.24
C ALA A 182 14.88 -1.11 32.77
N ARG A 183 15.46 -0.13 33.49
CA ARG A 183 15.47 1.29 33.09
C ARG A 183 16.11 1.49 31.71
N SER A 184 17.27 0.86 31.47
CA SER A 184 17.98 0.99 30.18
C SER A 184 17.13 0.47 29.02
N LYS A 185 16.39 -0.62 29.20
CA LYS A 185 15.43 -1.13 28.20
C LYS A 185 14.30 -0.15 27.95
N GLN A 186 13.76 0.48 28.99
CA GLN A 186 12.72 1.50 28.86
C GLN A 186 13.22 2.74 28.11
N LEU A 187 14.45 3.20 28.39
CA LEU A 187 15.08 4.32 27.67
C LEU A 187 15.31 3.99 26.19
N MET A 188 15.71 2.76 25.86
CA MET A 188 15.80 2.32 24.46
C MET A 188 14.43 2.38 23.79
N LYS A 189 13.37 1.92 24.47
CA LYS A 189 12.01 1.96 23.95
C LYS A 189 11.52 3.39 23.72
N ILE A 190 11.79 4.30 24.65
CA ILE A 190 11.48 5.74 24.50
C ILE A 190 12.18 6.30 23.25
N ARG A 191 13.44 5.94 23.02
CA ARG A 191 14.20 6.39 21.84
C ARG A 191 13.59 5.85 20.54
N GLU A 192 13.21 4.58 20.51
CA GLU A 192 12.51 3.99 19.38
C GLU A 192 11.20 4.73 19.07
N LEU A 193 10.38 5.00 20.10
CA LEU A 193 9.12 5.72 19.96
C LEU A 193 9.31 7.17 19.50
N HIS A 194 10.37 7.85 19.96
CA HIS A 194 10.71 9.20 19.49
C HIS A 194 11.11 9.18 18.00
N ASN A 195 11.91 8.21 17.59
CA ASN A 195 12.26 8.06 16.18
C ASN A 195 11.01 7.78 15.32
N GLU A 196 10.10 6.94 15.81
CA GLU A 196 8.83 6.65 15.12
C GLU A 196 7.97 7.92 14.99
N LEU A 197 7.88 8.73 16.04
CA LEU A 197 7.18 10.02 16.03
C LEU A 197 7.80 11.00 15.02
N GLU A 198 9.11 11.10 14.97
CA GLU A 198 9.84 11.94 14.02
C GLU A 198 9.62 11.46 12.57
N HIS A 199 9.64 10.15 12.35
CA HIS A 199 9.31 9.56 11.06
C HIS A 199 7.89 9.89 10.62
N MET A 200 6.91 9.86 11.52
CA MET A 200 5.53 10.24 11.23
C MET A 200 5.40 11.73 10.92
N ASN A 201 6.07 12.61 11.68
CA ASN A 201 6.05 14.05 11.47
C ASN A 201 6.57 14.45 10.09
N SER A 202 7.60 13.76 9.60
CA SER A 202 8.23 14.05 8.30
C SER A 202 7.70 13.20 7.15
N TYR A 203 6.72 12.32 7.39
CA TYR A 203 6.24 11.36 6.38
C TYR A 203 5.69 12.06 5.12
N ILE A 204 4.79 13.01 5.30
CA ILE A 204 4.14 13.73 4.20
C ILE A 204 5.19 14.52 3.39
N ASP A 205 6.02 15.30 4.09
CA ASP A 205 7.03 16.15 3.45
C ASP A 205 8.01 15.30 2.62
N ARG A 206 8.52 14.21 3.19
CA ARG A 206 9.42 13.29 2.47
C ARG A 206 8.78 12.63 1.26
N LYS A 207 7.51 12.20 1.39
CA LYS A 207 6.78 11.60 0.26
C LYS A 207 6.59 12.62 -0.87
N VAL A 208 6.18 13.85 -0.55
CA VAL A 208 6.02 14.93 -1.54
C VAL A 208 7.35 15.26 -2.21
N GLU A 209 8.41 15.51 -1.43
CA GLU A 209 9.74 15.82 -1.95
C GLU A 209 10.27 14.73 -2.89
N SER A 210 10.10 13.48 -2.52
CA SER A 210 10.53 12.35 -3.34
C SER A 210 9.77 12.27 -4.66
N GLN A 211 8.45 12.52 -4.64
CA GLN A 211 7.62 12.57 -5.86
C GLN A 211 8.02 13.74 -6.75
N MET A 212 8.19 14.93 -6.17
CA MET A 212 8.65 16.12 -6.89
C MET A 212 9.99 15.91 -7.57
N LYS A 213 10.93 15.26 -6.88
CA LYS A 213 12.24 14.93 -7.44
C LYS A 213 12.14 14.04 -8.67
N ILE A 214 11.35 12.95 -8.61
CA ILE A 214 11.13 12.10 -9.79
C ILE A 214 10.58 12.89 -10.95
N LEU A 215 9.58 13.72 -10.71
CA LEU A 215 8.91 14.51 -11.74
C LEU A 215 9.88 15.53 -12.38
N LEU A 216 10.73 16.15 -11.58
CA LEU A 216 11.75 17.11 -12.04
C LEU A 216 12.86 16.39 -12.83
N ASP A 217 13.43 15.32 -12.27
CA ASP A 217 14.54 14.56 -12.87
C ASP A 217 14.15 13.93 -14.23
N ASN A 218 12.86 13.68 -14.44
CA ASN A 218 12.31 13.12 -15.68
C ASN A 218 11.56 14.14 -16.55
N ASN A 219 11.71 15.44 -16.32
CA ASN A 219 11.16 16.54 -17.12
C ASN A 219 9.61 16.52 -17.25
N PHE A 220 8.87 16.08 -16.21
CA PHE A 220 7.41 16.27 -16.16
C PHE A 220 7.04 17.64 -15.63
N ILE A 221 7.90 18.21 -14.81
CA ILE A 221 7.78 19.55 -14.26
C ILE A 221 9.09 20.31 -14.46
N GLU A 222 8.99 21.63 -14.46
CA GLU A 222 10.11 22.56 -14.49
C GLU A 222 9.92 23.63 -13.40
N THR A 223 11.00 24.24 -12.95
CA THR A 223 10.94 25.34 -11.98
C THR A 223 11.07 26.67 -12.74
N VAL A 224 10.02 27.50 -12.66
CA VAL A 224 9.98 28.83 -13.29
C VAL A 224 9.64 29.85 -12.21
N ASP A 225 10.51 30.82 -11.98
CA ASP A 225 10.36 31.89 -10.98
C ASP A 225 10.16 31.38 -9.53
N GLY A 226 10.70 30.19 -9.24
CA GLY A 226 10.55 29.54 -7.93
C GLY A 226 9.33 28.61 -7.80
N ASP A 227 8.42 28.64 -8.76
CA ASP A 227 7.23 27.80 -8.79
C ASP A 227 7.42 26.59 -9.73
N SER A 228 6.79 25.48 -9.38
CA SER A 228 6.75 24.30 -10.24
C SER A 228 5.66 24.42 -11.30
N LYS A 229 6.02 24.24 -12.55
CA LYS A 229 5.09 24.26 -13.70
C LYS A 229 5.16 22.95 -14.48
N LEU A 230 4.04 22.57 -15.10
CA LEU A 230 3.99 21.39 -15.97
C LEU A 230 4.66 21.66 -17.31
N THR A 231 5.53 20.75 -17.73
CA THR A 231 6.02 20.67 -19.10
C THR A 231 4.94 20.12 -20.04
N LEU A 232 5.21 20.01 -21.35
CA LEU A 232 4.33 19.31 -22.28
C LEU A 232 4.09 17.85 -21.82
N LYS A 233 5.16 17.16 -21.45
CA LYS A 233 5.13 15.79 -20.94
C LYS A 233 4.28 15.66 -19.66
N GLY A 234 4.41 16.60 -18.73
CA GLY A 234 3.56 16.66 -17.55
C GLY A 234 2.08 16.86 -17.88
N ARG A 235 1.78 17.72 -18.86
CA ARG A 235 0.40 17.91 -19.35
C ARG A 235 -0.16 16.66 -20.04
N LEU A 236 0.66 15.90 -20.75
CA LEU A 236 0.24 14.60 -21.26
C LEU A 236 -0.11 13.65 -20.11
N ALA A 237 0.77 13.55 -19.11
CA ALA A 237 0.59 12.63 -18.00
C ALA A 237 -0.73 12.85 -17.22
N ILE A 238 -1.12 14.10 -16.93
CA ILE A 238 -2.36 14.38 -16.17
C ILE A 238 -3.64 13.98 -16.92
N ASN A 239 -3.60 13.84 -18.23
CA ASN A 239 -4.75 13.46 -19.05
C ASN A 239 -4.86 11.94 -19.26
N LEU A 240 -3.89 11.17 -18.79
CA LEU A 240 -3.84 9.71 -18.90
C LEU A 240 -4.29 9.09 -17.58
N GLN A 241 -5.50 8.51 -17.53
CA GLN A 241 -6.08 8.00 -16.28
C GLN A 241 -6.22 6.47 -16.23
N GLU A 242 -6.41 5.83 -17.38
CA GLU A 242 -6.65 4.38 -17.47
C GLU A 242 -5.37 3.55 -17.66
N VAL A 243 -4.22 4.22 -17.76
CA VAL A 243 -2.91 3.64 -18.00
C VAL A 243 -1.88 4.21 -17.04
N PHE A 244 -0.69 3.62 -17.01
CA PHE A 244 0.41 4.17 -16.22
C PHE A 244 0.91 5.49 -16.83
N SER A 245 0.49 6.60 -16.23
CA SER A 245 0.56 7.95 -16.81
C SER A 245 1.97 8.41 -17.13
N LEU A 246 2.95 8.19 -16.24
CA LEU A 246 4.34 8.60 -16.46
C LEU A 246 4.97 7.85 -17.65
N GLY A 247 4.78 6.54 -17.67
CA GLY A 247 5.36 5.72 -18.73
C GLY A 247 4.74 6.00 -20.09
N MET A 248 3.42 6.17 -20.16
CA MET A 248 2.73 6.47 -21.42
C MET A 248 3.05 7.89 -21.92
N ALA A 249 3.10 8.88 -21.02
CA ALA A 249 3.45 10.24 -21.41
C ALA A 249 4.89 10.32 -21.97
N GLU A 250 5.84 9.56 -21.44
CA GLU A 250 7.19 9.46 -22.01
C GLU A 250 7.19 8.89 -23.42
N VAL A 251 6.40 7.85 -23.66
CA VAL A 251 6.29 7.20 -24.98
C VAL A 251 5.63 8.14 -26.00
N LEU A 252 4.60 8.89 -25.57
CA LEU A 252 3.94 9.89 -26.40
C LEU A 252 4.85 11.10 -26.71
N ASP A 253 5.57 11.59 -25.71
CA ASP A 253 6.52 12.69 -25.87
C ASP A 253 7.69 12.32 -26.81
N ALA A 254 8.05 11.03 -26.85
CA ALA A 254 9.02 10.47 -27.80
C ALA A 254 8.45 10.21 -29.22
N ASN A 255 7.19 10.58 -29.50
CA ASN A 255 6.51 10.39 -30.77
C ASN A 255 6.51 8.93 -31.27
N ALA A 256 6.46 7.97 -30.36
CA ALA A 256 6.57 6.55 -30.68
C ALA A 256 5.39 6.01 -31.51
N PHE A 257 4.26 6.72 -31.56
CA PHE A 257 3.07 6.36 -32.33
C PHE A 257 3.07 6.91 -33.76
N ASP A 258 3.96 7.83 -34.10
CA ASP A 258 3.96 8.51 -35.42
C ASP A 258 4.23 7.55 -36.61
N CYS A 259 4.84 6.41 -36.34
CA CYS A 259 5.11 5.39 -37.34
C CYS A 259 3.95 4.41 -37.58
N LEU A 260 2.85 4.53 -36.83
CA LEU A 260 1.72 3.60 -36.82
C LEU A 260 0.54 4.14 -37.64
N ASP A 261 -0.14 3.24 -38.33
CA ASP A 261 -1.42 3.52 -38.94
C ASP A 261 -2.56 3.49 -37.90
N PRO A 262 -3.75 4.07 -38.16
CA PRO A 262 -4.83 4.14 -37.17
C PRO A 262 -5.26 2.79 -36.54
N ASP A 263 -5.34 1.74 -37.33
CA ASP A 263 -5.66 0.37 -36.89
C ASP A 263 -4.53 -0.23 -36.03
N GLU A 264 -3.29 0.09 -36.33
CA GLU A 264 -2.12 -0.27 -35.54
C GLU A 264 -2.10 0.44 -34.17
N ILE A 265 -2.49 1.73 -34.15
CA ILE A 265 -2.66 2.49 -32.89
C ILE A 265 -3.71 1.83 -32.01
N VAL A 266 -4.87 1.46 -32.56
CA VAL A 266 -5.93 0.76 -31.84
C VAL A 266 -5.43 -0.57 -31.28
N SER A 267 -4.66 -1.32 -32.08
CA SER A 267 -4.00 -2.56 -31.65
C SER A 267 -3.09 -2.35 -30.43
N VAL A 268 -2.24 -1.29 -30.44
CA VAL A 268 -1.37 -0.97 -29.29
C VAL A 268 -2.19 -0.57 -28.06
N ILE A 269 -3.21 0.30 -28.22
CA ILE A 269 -4.03 0.78 -27.11
C ILE A 269 -4.83 -0.37 -26.47
N SER A 270 -5.22 -1.38 -27.27
CA SER A 270 -5.93 -2.55 -26.74
C SER A 270 -5.14 -3.36 -25.70
N CYS A 271 -3.80 -3.17 -25.61
CA CYS A 271 -2.97 -3.77 -24.57
C CYS A 271 -3.37 -3.35 -23.14
N PHE A 272 -4.09 -2.24 -22.99
CA PHE A 272 -4.52 -1.71 -21.69
C PHE A 272 -5.94 -2.13 -21.30
N THR A 273 -6.61 -2.92 -22.14
CA THR A 273 -7.93 -3.48 -21.84
C THR A 273 -7.81 -4.69 -20.91
N ASN A 274 -8.77 -4.84 -20.00
CA ASN A 274 -8.80 -6.00 -19.10
C ASN A 274 -9.80 -7.06 -19.62
N VAL A 275 -9.58 -7.53 -20.84
CA VAL A 275 -10.41 -8.58 -21.46
C VAL A 275 -9.71 -9.92 -21.33
N ARG A 276 -10.37 -10.86 -20.65
CA ARG A 276 -9.87 -12.24 -20.49
C ARG A 276 -10.40 -13.09 -21.64
N LEU A 277 -9.50 -13.77 -22.32
CA LEU A 277 -9.80 -14.85 -23.24
C LEU A 277 -9.60 -16.21 -22.56
N SER A 278 -10.04 -17.26 -23.22
CA SER A 278 -9.74 -18.65 -22.81
C SER A 278 -8.23 -18.90 -22.88
N ASP A 279 -7.73 -19.84 -22.08
CA ASP A 279 -6.28 -20.11 -21.97
C ASP A 279 -5.63 -20.50 -23.29
N ASP A 280 -6.39 -21.16 -24.20
CA ASP A 280 -5.97 -21.53 -25.55
C ASP A 280 -5.83 -20.33 -26.52
N GLN A 281 -6.47 -19.21 -26.20
CA GLN A 281 -6.46 -17.98 -27.00
C GLN A 281 -5.63 -16.86 -26.35
N SER A 282 -5.13 -17.09 -25.15
CA SER A 282 -4.37 -16.07 -24.41
C SER A 282 -2.97 -15.87 -24.96
N VAL A 283 -2.58 -14.61 -25.18
CA VAL A 283 -1.26 -14.19 -25.65
C VAL A 283 -0.43 -13.67 -24.49
N PHE A 284 0.62 -14.41 -24.10
CA PHE A 284 1.45 -14.08 -22.93
C PHE A 284 2.75 -13.35 -23.29
N ALA A 285 3.17 -13.39 -24.55
CA ALA A 285 4.43 -12.80 -24.99
C ALA A 285 4.25 -11.88 -26.21
N ILE A 286 4.98 -10.77 -26.24
CA ILE A 286 4.92 -9.80 -27.35
C ILE A 286 5.28 -10.48 -28.69
N GLN A 287 6.22 -11.42 -28.69
CA GLN A 287 6.65 -12.16 -29.89
C GLN A 287 5.53 -13.02 -30.48
N SER A 288 4.60 -13.47 -29.64
CA SER A 288 3.48 -14.33 -30.05
C SER A 288 2.30 -13.55 -30.65
N ILE A 289 2.29 -12.22 -30.57
CA ILE A 289 1.25 -11.39 -31.18
C ILE A 289 1.35 -11.50 -32.71
N GLN A 290 0.25 -11.82 -33.38
CA GLN A 290 0.17 -11.88 -34.83
C GLN A 290 0.00 -10.49 -35.43
N THR A 291 1.07 -9.68 -35.43
CA THR A 291 1.09 -8.31 -35.90
C THR A 291 2.45 -7.97 -36.54
N ASN A 292 2.54 -6.79 -37.16
CA ASN A 292 3.78 -6.36 -37.77
C ASN A 292 4.85 -5.91 -36.75
N ASP A 293 6.08 -5.77 -37.25
CA ASP A 293 7.23 -5.42 -36.42
C ASP A 293 7.16 -4.00 -35.84
N LYS A 294 6.43 -3.06 -36.47
CA LYS A 294 6.26 -1.70 -35.97
C LYS A 294 5.45 -1.72 -34.65
N VAL A 295 4.31 -2.38 -34.67
CA VAL A 295 3.45 -2.55 -33.48
C VAL A 295 4.22 -3.24 -32.34
N LYS A 296 4.93 -4.34 -32.63
CA LYS A 296 5.76 -5.05 -31.63
C LYS A 296 6.84 -4.17 -31.02
N LYS A 297 7.49 -3.33 -31.84
CA LYS A 297 8.51 -2.38 -31.37
C LYS A 297 7.91 -1.33 -30.42
N VAL A 298 6.74 -0.77 -30.76
CA VAL A 298 6.08 0.23 -29.91
C VAL A 298 5.63 -0.40 -28.59
N ILE A 299 4.98 -1.58 -28.61
CA ILE A 299 4.60 -2.32 -27.40
C ILE A 299 5.83 -2.62 -26.53
N THR A 300 6.95 -3.03 -27.14
CA THR A 300 8.20 -3.29 -26.42
C THR A 300 8.77 -2.00 -25.79
N SER A 301 8.69 -0.87 -26.50
CA SER A 301 9.11 0.43 -25.97
C SER A 301 8.29 0.86 -24.78
N ILE A 302 6.95 0.73 -24.86
CA ILE A 302 6.04 1.01 -23.75
C ILE A 302 6.43 0.15 -22.55
N ARG A 303 6.59 -1.16 -22.73
CA ARG A 303 6.94 -2.08 -21.64
C ARG A 303 8.26 -1.71 -20.97
N LYS A 304 9.30 -1.42 -21.76
CA LYS A 304 10.60 -0.97 -21.23
C LYS A 304 10.49 0.32 -20.43
N THR A 305 9.68 1.26 -20.92
CA THR A 305 9.48 2.53 -20.23
C THR A 305 8.70 2.34 -18.93
N TYR A 306 7.69 1.48 -18.93
CA TYR A 306 6.95 1.12 -17.72
C TYR A 306 7.90 0.47 -16.70
N ASP A 307 8.66 -0.53 -17.09
CA ASP A 307 9.61 -1.22 -16.21
C ASP A 307 10.64 -0.24 -15.62
N LYS A 308 11.17 0.70 -16.41
CA LYS A 308 12.07 1.79 -15.94
C LYS A 308 11.45 2.60 -14.79
N TYR A 309 10.21 3.06 -14.96
CA TYR A 309 9.55 3.86 -13.93
C TYR A 309 9.11 3.02 -12.72
N LEU A 310 8.65 1.80 -12.95
CA LEU A 310 8.27 0.88 -11.86
C LEU A 310 9.46 0.55 -10.98
N ASP A 311 10.63 0.26 -11.57
CA ASP A 311 11.86 0.03 -10.82
C ASP A 311 12.28 1.27 -10.02
N MET A 312 12.19 2.46 -10.62
CA MET A 312 12.49 3.72 -9.95
C MET A 312 11.56 3.98 -8.75
N LEU A 313 10.24 3.79 -8.92
CA LEU A 313 9.25 3.96 -7.86
C LEU A 313 9.44 2.91 -6.76
N ALA A 314 9.75 1.67 -7.11
CA ALA A 314 10.03 0.60 -6.16
C ALA A 314 11.28 0.87 -5.30
N LEU A 315 12.36 1.34 -5.91
CA LEU A 315 13.60 1.73 -5.20
C LEU A 315 13.34 2.83 -4.16
N LEU A 316 12.41 3.74 -4.43
CA LEU A 316 12.04 4.83 -3.52
C LEU A 316 10.87 4.46 -2.58
N GLN A 317 10.45 3.20 -2.58
CA GLN A 317 9.33 2.69 -1.75
C GLN A 317 8.05 3.54 -1.92
N MET A 318 7.75 3.88 -3.17
CA MET A 318 6.57 4.66 -3.52
C MET A 318 5.40 3.77 -3.91
N ASP A 319 4.20 4.23 -3.55
CA ASP A 319 2.97 3.53 -3.88
C ASP A 319 2.64 3.71 -5.37
N ILE A 320 2.31 2.62 -6.05
CA ILE A 320 1.83 2.61 -7.43
C ILE A 320 0.33 2.37 -7.37
N VAL A 321 -0.44 3.40 -7.71
CA VAL A 321 -1.91 3.37 -7.67
C VAL A 321 -2.50 3.07 -9.04
N GLU A 322 -1.75 3.37 -10.10
CA GLU A 322 -2.18 3.25 -11.48
C GLU A 322 -2.10 1.81 -11.99
N ASN A 323 -2.90 1.50 -13.01
CA ASN A 323 -2.83 0.21 -13.67
C ASN A 323 -1.60 0.15 -14.58
N CYS A 324 -0.64 -0.69 -14.23
CA CYS A 324 0.59 -0.93 -14.98
C CYS A 324 0.56 -2.23 -15.80
N ALA A 325 -0.56 -2.97 -15.76
CA ALA A 325 -0.68 -4.23 -16.47
C ALA A 325 -0.87 -4.00 -17.97
N MET A 326 -0.18 -4.81 -18.77
CA MET A 326 -0.37 -4.88 -20.21
C MET A 326 -0.79 -6.29 -20.58
N GLN A 327 -1.84 -6.40 -21.37
CA GLN A 327 -2.37 -7.66 -21.91
C GLN A 327 -2.34 -7.62 -23.43
N TYR A 328 -1.99 -8.71 -24.06
CA TYR A 328 -1.79 -8.73 -25.52
C TYR A 328 -2.93 -9.45 -26.27
N ASN A 329 -3.90 -9.95 -25.51
CA ASN A 329 -5.00 -10.76 -26.03
C ASN A 329 -5.83 -10.05 -27.12
N MET A 330 -5.99 -8.75 -26.98
CA MET A 330 -6.87 -7.96 -27.87
C MET A 330 -6.14 -7.33 -29.06
N CYS A 331 -4.80 -7.39 -29.12
CA CYS A 331 -4.01 -6.67 -30.12
C CYS A 331 -4.38 -7.03 -31.57
N GLU A 332 -4.49 -8.32 -31.86
CA GLU A 332 -4.87 -8.83 -33.18
C GLU A 332 -6.35 -8.58 -33.45
N LEU A 333 -7.20 -8.96 -32.52
CA LEU A 333 -8.64 -8.81 -32.64
C LEU A 333 -9.08 -7.36 -32.86
N ALA A 334 -8.47 -6.41 -32.15
CA ALA A 334 -8.77 -4.98 -32.27
C ALA A 334 -8.36 -4.44 -33.64
N ARG A 335 -7.21 -4.85 -34.18
CA ARG A 335 -6.76 -4.48 -35.51
C ARG A 335 -7.68 -5.07 -36.58
N ASP A 336 -7.97 -6.36 -36.50
CA ASP A 336 -8.81 -7.05 -37.49
C ASP A 336 -10.24 -6.47 -37.49
N TRP A 337 -10.74 -6.09 -36.30
CA TRP A 337 -12.00 -5.34 -36.19
C TRP A 337 -11.96 -4.00 -36.91
N CYS A 338 -10.90 -3.22 -36.78
CA CYS A 338 -10.74 -1.94 -37.51
C CYS A 338 -10.66 -2.11 -39.02
N GLN A 339 -10.15 -3.24 -39.48
CA GLN A 339 -10.02 -3.54 -40.93
C GLN A 339 -11.27 -4.18 -41.52
N ALA A 340 -12.23 -4.62 -40.67
CA ALA A 340 -13.46 -5.22 -41.13
C ALA A 340 -14.34 -4.18 -41.87
N THR A 341 -14.87 -4.56 -43.03
CA THR A 341 -15.63 -3.67 -43.90
C THR A 341 -17.13 -3.77 -43.73
N ASP A 342 -17.62 -4.78 -43.02
CA ASP A 342 -19.03 -5.07 -42.85
C ASP A 342 -19.34 -5.68 -41.48
N GLU A 343 -20.62 -5.64 -41.08
CA GLU A 343 -21.12 -6.12 -39.81
C GLU A 343 -20.92 -7.64 -39.63
N PHE A 344 -20.98 -8.41 -40.69
CA PHE A 344 -20.82 -9.86 -40.64
C PHE A 344 -19.38 -10.23 -40.24
N SER A 345 -18.40 -9.57 -40.88
CA SER A 345 -16.99 -9.71 -40.58
C SER A 345 -16.67 -9.34 -39.12
N CYS A 346 -17.22 -8.22 -38.63
CA CYS A 346 -17.09 -7.82 -37.22
C CYS A 346 -17.65 -8.87 -36.27
N ARG A 347 -18.85 -9.41 -36.57
CA ARG A 347 -19.48 -10.47 -35.71
C ARG A 347 -18.69 -11.78 -35.77
N SER A 348 -18.08 -12.12 -36.92
CA SER A 348 -17.24 -13.32 -37.05
C SER A 348 -16.04 -13.25 -36.13
N ILE A 349 -15.34 -12.12 -36.10
CA ILE A 349 -14.20 -11.88 -35.22
C ILE A 349 -14.57 -12.09 -33.75
N LEU A 350 -15.71 -11.52 -33.29
CA LEU A 350 -16.15 -11.68 -31.91
C LEU A 350 -16.53 -13.12 -31.56
N ARG A 351 -17.17 -13.84 -32.48
CA ARG A 351 -17.53 -15.25 -32.29
C ARG A 351 -16.30 -16.16 -32.22
N GLU A 352 -15.35 -15.98 -33.12
CA GLU A 352 -14.09 -16.73 -33.12
C GLU A 352 -13.31 -16.51 -31.82
N ALA A 353 -13.32 -15.29 -31.30
CA ALA A 353 -12.73 -14.93 -30.00
C ALA A 353 -13.58 -15.35 -28.81
N ARG A 354 -14.81 -15.85 -28.98
CA ARG A 354 -15.76 -16.22 -27.91
C ARG A 354 -15.98 -15.09 -26.90
N LEU A 355 -16.01 -13.84 -27.39
CA LEU A 355 -16.15 -12.67 -26.51
C LEU A 355 -17.60 -12.39 -26.08
N TYR A 356 -18.55 -12.85 -26.87
CA TYR A 356 -19.99 -12.71 -26.58
C TYR A 356 -20.72 -14.00 -27.00
N GLU A 357 -20.87 -14.92 -26.09
CA GLU A 357 -21.81 -16.03 -26.16
C GLU A 357 -22.98 -15.81 -25.19
#